data_6332ec9c4ae561a7a01c7ad32dc55c6d
#
_entry.id   6332ec9c4ae561a7a01c7ad32dc55c6d
#
_cell.length_a   1.000
_cell.length_b   1.000
_cell.length_c   1.000
_cell.angle_alpha   90.00
_cell.angle_beta   90.00
_cell.angle_gamma   90.00
#
_symmetry.space_group_name_H-M   'P 1'
#
loop_
_entity.id
_entity.type
_entity.pdbx_description
1 polymer ?
#
loop_
_entity_poly.entity_id
_entity_poly.type
_entity_poly.pdbx_seq_one_letter_code
_entity_poly.pdbx_strand_id
1 'polypeptide(L)'
;MQKVQGRTRLGAVAVAVGILAFGAGFTSLALGQTIVDEWASVKAPPPPELKSVPIGNPQETALLMLDFLKQNCPPRPRCLASLPKVQRLLTQARGKGIHVVHSLAGQSVTDILPEVAARAGEPVVSSGPDKYLNTDLEKILKEKGIKTVIAVGVAAEGAILHTVAESAFRGFKVIVPVDGMSSSTIYAEQYTAWHLINAPRLGPQVTLTRINLIGY
;
A
#
# COMPACT_ATOMS: atom_id res chain seq x y z
N MET A 1 -70.93 60.51 -60.91
CA MET A 1 -71.28 60.60 -59.49
C MET A 1 -71.33 59.20 -58.91
N GLN A 2 -70.23 58.69 -58.31
CA GLN A 2 -70.25 57.48 -57.50
C GLN A 2 -69.10 57.60 -56.51
N LYS A 3 -69.42 57.57 -55.22
CA LYS A 3 -68.52 57.57 -54.10
C LYS A 3 -67.94 56.18 -53.97
N VAL A 4 -66.62 56.07 -53.98
CA VAL A 4 -65.91 54.81 -53.56
C VAL A 4 -65.39 55.00 -52.14
N GLN A 5 -65.96 54.23 -51.22
CA GLN A 5 -65.47 54.14 -49.86
C GLN A 5 -64.31 53.16 -49.76
N GLY A 6 -63.13 53.69 -49.49
CA GLY A 6 -61.95 52.83 -49.14
C GLY A 6 -62.01 52.36 -47.68
N ARG A 7 -62.09 51.07 -47.47
CA ARG A 7 -61.92 50.46 -46.14
C ARG A 7 -60.43 50.10 -45.92
N THR A 8 -59.84 50.89 -45.07
CA THR A 8 -58.52 50.56 -44.54
C THR A 8 -58.63 49.45 -43.49
N ARG A 9 -58.05 48.29 -43.77
CA ARG A 9 -57.86 47.19 -42.76
C ARG A 9 -56.60 47.49 -42.01
N LEU A 10 -56.62 47.77 -40.73
CA LEU A 10 -55.49 47.71 -39.81
C LEU A 10 -55.17 46.20 -39.55
N GLY A 11 -54.04 45.75 -40.00
CA GLY A 11 -53.52 44.48 -39.63
C GLY A 11 -52.80 44.58 -38.26
N ALA A 12 -53.36 43.92 -37.27
CA ALA A 12 -52.72 43.80 -35.98
C ALA A 12 -51.49 42.77 -36.12
N VAL A 13 -50.30 43.31 -35.98
CA VAL A 13 -49.08 42.46 -35.87
C VAL A 13 -48.98 42.04 -34.42
N ALA A 14 -49.25 40.76 -34.17
CA ALA A 14 -49.00 40.14 -32.87
C ALA A 14 -47.50 39.86 -32.75
N VAL A 15 -46.80 40.62 -31.93
CA VAL A 15 -45.40 40.31 -31.55
C VAL A 15 -45.46 39.25 -30.47
N ALA A 16 -45.15 38.02 -30.83
CA ALA A 16 -44.92 36.95 -29.89
C ALA A 16 -43.55 37.16 -29.19
N VAL A 17 -43.60 37.64 -27.94
CA VAL A 17 -42.41 37.67 -27.08
C VAL A 17 -42.15 36.27 -26.59
N GLY A 18 -41.20 35.57 -27.25
CA GLY A 18 -40.68 34.31 -26.76
C GLY A 18 -39.83 34.53 -25.50
N ILE A 19 -40.37 34.16 -24.37
CA ILE A 19 -39.58 34.09 -23.12
C ILE A 19 -38.69 32.86 -23.23
N LEU A 20 -37.42 33.06 -23.63
CA LEU A 20 -36.37 32.08 -23.45
C LEU A 20 -36.08 31.95 -21.95
N ALA A 21 -36.69 30.97 -21.32
CA ALA A 21 -36.30 30.55 -19.97
C ALA A 21 -34.86 29.97 -20.04
N PHE A 22 -33.88 30.82 -19.80
CA PHE A 22 -32.54 30.33 -19.47
C PHE A 22 -32.68 29.59 -18.12
N GLY A 23 -32.80 28.29 -18.20
CA GLY A 23 -32.58 27.41 -17.06
C GLY A 23 -31.15 27.63 -16.58
N ALA A 24 -30.96 28.50 -15.60
CA ALA A 24 -29.73 28.56 -14.83
C ALA A 24 -29.59 27.21 -14.11
N GLY A 25 -28.91 26.27 -14.76
CA GLY A 25 -28.38 25.11 -14.08
C GLY A 25 -27.43 25.64 -13.02
N PHE A 26 -27.95 25.77 -11.81
CA PHE A 26 -27.07 25.86 -10.64
C PHE A 26 -26.28 24.57 -10.60
N THR A 27 -25.11 24.56 -11.25
CA THR A 27 -24.04 23.68 -10.85
C THR A 27 -23.76 24.03 -9.40
N SER A 28 -24.33 23.26 -8.49
CA SER A 28 -23.95 23.29 -7.09
C SER A 28 -22.44 23.05 -7.10
N LEU A 29 -21.67 24.13 -6.95
CA LEU A 29 -20.28 24.03 -6.58
C LEU A 29 -20.32 23.23 -5.29
N ALA A 30 -19.96 21.95 -5.35
CA ALA A 30 -19.74 21.14 -4.18
C ALA A 30 -18.68 21.87 -3.36
N LEU A 31 -19.13 22.67 -2.40
CA LEU A 31 -18.27 23.23 -1.36
C LEU A 31 -17.56 22.01 -0.79
N GLY A 32 -16.21 21.97 -0.94
CA GLY A 32 -15.38 20.79 -0.81
C GLY A 32 -15.79 19.93 0.38
N GLN A 33 -16.40 18.80 0.09
CA GLN A 33 -16.67 17.76 1.08
C GLN A 33 -15.33 17.25 1.59
N THR A 34 -15.20 17.17 2.89
CA THR A 34 -13.98 16.64 3.55
C THR A 34 -14.18 15.18 3.90
N ILE A 35 -13.10 14.51 4.27
CA ILE A 35 -13.20 13.13 4.76
C ILE A 35 -14.15 12.99 5.96
N VAL A 36 -14.33 14.05 6.74
CA VAL A 36 -15.25 14.04 7.89
C VAL A 36 -16.70 13.87 7.42
N ASP A 37 -17.07 14.53 6.32
CA ASP A 37 -18.43 14.50 5.76
C ASP A 37 -18.74 13.17 5.08
N GLU A 38 -17.72 12.52 4.51
CA GLU A 38 -17.86 11.33 3.67
C GLU A 38 -17.32 10.04 4.32
N TRP A 39 -16.90 10.09 5.58
CA TRP A 39 -16.23 8.96 6.23
C TRP A 39 -16.96 7.62 6.10
N ALA A 40 -18.28 7.65 6.33
CA ALA A 40 -19.12 6.44 6.27
C ALA A 40 -19.43 5.97 4.83
N SER A 41 -19.19 6.81 3.83
CA SER A 41 -19.47 6.51 2.42
C SER A 41 -18.28 5.90 1.68
N VAL A 42 -17.08 5.96 2.26
CA VAL A 42 -15.86 5.44 1.65
C VAL A 42 -15.97 3.93 1.46
N LYS A 43 -15.88 3.49 0.22
CA LYS A 43 -15.82 2.06 -0.13
C LYS A 43 -14.37 1.63 -0.25
N ALA A 44 -14.07 0.43 0.27
CA ALA A 44 -12.76 -0.16 0.07
C ALA A 44 -12.50 -0.33 -1.44
N PRO A 45 -11.29 0.01 -1.91
CA PRO A 45 -10.91 -0.24 -3.30
C PRO A 45 -10.89 -1.75 -3.60
N PRO A 46 -11.00 -2.14 -4.87
CA PRO A 46 -10.87 -3.54 -5.25
C PRO A 46 -9.49 -4.09 -4.84
N PRO A 47 -9.37 -5.41 -4.60
CA PRO A 47 -8.08 -6.03 -4.32
C PRO A 47 -7.05 -5.71 -5.41
N PRO A 48 -5.81 -5.40 -5.05
CA PRO A 48 -4.75 -5.17 -6.03
C PRO A 48 -4.39 -6.47 -6.76
N GLU A 49 -3.90 -6.33 -7.98
CA GLU A 49 -3.29 -7.44 -8.71
C GLU A 49 -2.03 -7.92 -8.00
N LEU A 50 -1.95 -9.22 -7.72
CA LEU A 50 -0.77 -9.85 -7.14
C LEU A 50 0.07 -10.49 -8.24
N LYS A 51 1.30 -10.02 -8.42
CA LYS A 51 2.18 -10.40 -9.52
C LYS A 51 3.08 -11.57 -9.18
N SER A 52 3.38 -12.42 -10.15
CA SER A 52 4.49 -13.37 -10.05
C SER A 52 5.81 -12.60 -10.11
N VAL A 53 6.74 -12.92 -9.22
CA VAL A 53 8.00 -12.21 -9.09
C VAL A 53 9.17 -13.20 -9.10
N PRO A 54 9.90 -13.30 -10.23
CA PRO A 54 11.15 -14.04 -10.25
C PRO A 54 12.25 -13.26 -9.50
N ILE A 55 12.99 -13.91 -8.66
CA ILE A 55 14.20 -13.35 -8.03
C ILE A 55 15.35 -13.46 -9.01
N GLY A 56 15.75 -12.34 -9.62
CA GLY A 56 16.80 -12.34 -10.64
C GLY A 56 18.19 -12.69 -10.09
N ASN A 57 18.57 -12.08 -8.96
CA ASN A 57 19.84 -12.36 -8.29
C ASN A 57 19.63 -12.50 -6.78
N PRO A 58 19.70 -13.72 -6.22
CA PRO A 58 19.58 -13.93 -4.78
C PRO A 58 20.63 -13.18 -3.95
N GLN A 59 21.86 -13.00 -4.47
CA GLN A 59 22.93 -12.30 -3.74
C GLN A 59 22.70 -10.78 -3.65
N GLU A 60 21.89 -10.21 -4.53
CA GLU A 60 21.48 -8.81 -4.50
C GLU A 60 20.09 -8.63 -3.85
N THR A 61 19.58 -9.68 -3.20
CA THR A 61 18.25 -9.69 -2.57
C THR A 61 18.39 -9.90 -1.06
N ALA A 62 17.62 -9.15 -0.28
CA ALA A 62 17.48 -9.36 1.15
C ALA A 62 16.02 -9.69 1.52
N LEU A 63 15.85 -10.55 2.53
CA LEU A 63 14.59 -10.83 3.20
C LEU A 63 14.59 -10.14 4.57
N LEU A 64 13.68 -9.19 4.76
CA LEU A 64 13.46 -8.52 6.05
C LEU A 64 12.35 -9.25 6.82
N MET A 65 12.71 -9.80 7.97
CA MET A 65 11.84 -10.49 8.91
C MET A 65 11.43 -9.51 10.02
N LEU A 66 10.32 -8.78 9.82
CA LEU A 66 9.97 -7.62 10.63
C LEU A 66 9.10 -8.02 11.83
N ASP A 67 9.66 -7.91 13.03
CA ASP A 67 8.99 -7.98 14.33
C ASP A 67 8.13 -9.23 14.59
N PHE A 68 8.53 -10.39 14.09
CA PHE A 68 7.93 -11.68 14.45
C PHE A 68 8.32 -12.07 15.88
N LEU A 69 7.79 -11.33 16.85
CA LEU A 69 8.16 -11.40 18.27
C LEU A 69 7.04 -12.02 19.10
N LYS A 70 7.41 -12.63 20.24
CA LYS A 70 6.47 -13.23 21.20
C LYS A 70 5.40 -12.25 21.70
N GLN A 71 5.72 -10.95 21.78
CA GLN A 71 4.78 -9.92 22.20
C GLN A 71 3.90 -9.40 21.05
N ASN A 72 4.37 -9.53 19.81
CA ASN A 72 3.71 -8.93 18.65
C ASN A 72 2.81 -9.91 17.91
N CYS A 73 3.28 -11.12 17.64
CA CYS A 73 2.58 -12.08 16.78
C CYS A 73 1.48 -12.86 17.54
N PRO A 74 1.72 -13.51 18.70
CA PRO A 74 0.71 -14.32 19.38
C PRO A 74 -0.61 -13.59 19.68
N PRO A 75 -0.63 -12.29 20.05
CA PRO A 75 -1.88 -11.58 20.25
C PRO A 75 -2.67 -11.31 18.97
N ARG A 76 -2.13 -11.64 17.81
CA ARG A 76 -2.70 -11.41 16.47
C ARG A 76 -2.92 -12.75 15.75
N PRO A 77 -4.14 -13.32 15.76
CA PRO A 77 -4.40 -14.61 15.13
C PRO A 77 -3.99 -14.68 13.65
N ARG A 78 -4.07 -13.55 12.95
CA ARG A 78 -3.66 -13.43 11.55
C ARG A 78 -2.14 -13.58 11.39
N CYS A 79 -1.35 -13.12 12.34
CA CYS A 79 0.10 -13.33 12.36
C CYS A 79 0.41 -14.82 12.54
N LEU A 80 -0.19 -15.47 13.52
CA LEU A 80 -0.02 -16.90 13.73
C LEU A 80 -0.39 -17.72 12.49
N ALA A 81 -1.48 -17.36 11.80
CA ALA A 81 -1.91 -18.01 10.57
C ALA A 81 -0.92 -17.83 9.40
N SER A 82 -0.13 -16.75 9.39
CA SER A 82 0.89 -16.50 8.35
C SER A 82 2.18 -17.27 8.57
N LEU A 83 2.51 -17.63 9.82
CA LEU A 83 3.82 -18.24 10.20
C LEU A 83 4.23 -19.44 9.36
N PRO A 84 3.37 -20.44 9.05
CA PRO A 84 3.80 -21.58 8.25
C PRO A 84 4.25 -21.20 6.84
N LYS A 85 3.67 -20.15 6.25
CA LYS A 85 4.08 -19.64 4.93
C LYS A 85 5.37 -18.84 5.03
N VAL A 86 5.50 -17.98 6.05
CA VAL A 86 6.69 -17.18 6.32
C VAL A 86 7.89 -18.07 6.63
N GLN A 87 7.70 -19.14 7.40
CA GLN A 87 8.76 -20.13 7.69
C GLN A 87 9.27 -20.82 6.42
N ARG A 88 8.35 -21.17 5.48
CA ARG A 88 8.76 -21.72 4.17
C ARG A 88 9.55 -20.70 3.36
N LEU A 89 9.08 -19.43 3.29
CA LEU A 89 9.78 -18.35 2.61
C LEU A 89 11.20 -18.17 3.18
N LEU A 90 11.33 -18.10 4.50
CA LEU A 90 12.62 -17.96 5.19
C LEU A 90 13.56 -19.13 4.87
N THR A 91 13.05 -20.37 4.88
CA THR A 91 13.81 -21.56 4.55
C THR A 91 14.30 -21.52 3.10
N GLN A 92 13.44 -21.13 2.16
CA GLN A 92 13.80 -21.01 0.74
C GLN A 92 14.82 -19.89 0.52
N ALA A 93 14.63 -18.72 1.15
CA ALA A 93 15.57 -17.60 1.06
C ALA A 93 16.96 -17.99 1.53
N ARG A 94 17.06 -18.64 2.69
CA ARG A 94 18.33 -19.18 3.22
C ARG A 94 18.98 -20.20 2.28
N GLY A 95 18.19 -21.12 1.73
CA GLY A 95 18.67 -22.13 0.79
C GLY A 95 19.18 -21.57 -0.54
N LYS A 96 18.72 -20.37 -0.92
CA LYS A 96 19.14 -19.65 -2.13
C LYS A 96 20.23 -18.60 -1.88
N GLY A 97 20.68 -18.45 -0.64
CA GLY A 97 21.71 -17.47 -0.29
C GLY A 97 21.21 -16.03 -0.28
N ILE A 98 19.90 -15.82 -0.16
CA ILE A 98 19.32 -14.49 0.06
C ILE A 98 19.71 -14.01 1.46
N HIS A 99 20.14 -12.76 1.58
CA HIS A 99 20.49 -12.16 2.86
C HIS A 99 19.27 -12.01 3.75
N VAL A 100 19.32 -12.54 4.97
CA VAL A 100 18.22 -12.42 5.94
C VAL A 100 18.61 -11.40 6.99
N VAL A 101 17.70 -10.45 7.25
CA VAL A 101 17.81 -9.47 8.34
C VAL A 101 16.57 -9.55 9.20
N HIS A 102 16.75 -9.65 10.50
CA HIS A 102 15.65 -9.65 11.47
C HIS A 102 15.50 -8.28 12.14
N SER A 103 14.31 -7.99 12.65
CA SER A 103 14.11 -6.79 13.44
C SER A 103 13.43 -7.04 14.78
N LEU A 104 13.69 -6.12 15.69
CA LEU A 104 13.12 -6.02 17.02
C LEU A 104 12.46 -4.64 17.18
N ALA A 105 11.54 -4.53 18.15
CA ALA A 105 10.91 -3.27 18.56
C ALA A 105 11.22 -3.00 20.06
N GLY A 106 12.51 -3.01 20.39
CA GLY A 106 13.01 -2.79 21.76
C GLY A 106 13.14 -4.06 22.63
N GLN A 107 12.84 -5.25 22.08
CA GLN A 107 12.95 -6.53 22.78
C GLN A 107 14.33 -7.19 22.56
N SER A 108 14.51 -8.37 23.10
CA SER A 108 15.72 -9.21 22.92
C SER A 108 15.60 -10.11 21.69
N VAL A 109 16.73 -10.55 21.16
CA VAL A 109 16.80 -11.58 20.08
C VAL A 109 16.10 -12.87 20.50
N THR A 110 16.12 -13.22 21.76
CA THR A 110 15.41 -14.39 22.32
C THR A 110 13.88 -14.27 22.28
N ASP A 111 13.36 -13.09 21.99
CA ASP A 111 11.93 -12.84 21.82
C ASP A 111 11.43 -13.09 20.39
N ILE A 112 12.33 -13.30 19.43
CA ILE A 112 11.95 -13.77 18.09
C ILE A 112 11.31 -15.15 18.21
N LEU A 113 10.20 -15.33 17.49
CA LEU A 113 9.48 -16.62 17.52
C LEU A 113 10.38 -17.77 17.04
N PRO A 114 10.35 -18.93 17.71
CA PRO A 114 11.20 -20.07 17.37
C PRO A 114 11.08 -20.53 15.90
N GLU A 115 9.89 -20.44 15.33
CA GLU A 115 9.58 -20.83 13.95
C GLU A 115 10.37 -20.02 12.91
N VAL A 116 10.77 -18.81 13.28
CA VAL A 116 11.47 -17.86 12.41
C VAL A 116 12.72 -17.28 13.08
N ALA A 117 13.31 -17.99 14.03
CA ALA A 117 14.46 -17.54 14.79
C ALA A 117 15.64 -17.13 13.89
N ALA A 118 16.34 -16.07 14.28
CA ALA A 118 17.56 -15.64 13.63
C ALA A 118 18.67 -16.70 13.80
N ARG A 119 19.47 -16.89 12.76
CA ARG A 119 20.66 -17.75 12.79
C ARG A 119 21.92 -16.93 13.08
N ALA A 120 22.96 -17.59 13.54
CA ALA A 120 24.27 -16.97 13.67
C ALA A 120 24.71 -16.35 12.32
N GLY A 121 25.16 -15.11 12.35
CA GLY A 121 25.54 -14.34 11.16
C GLY A 121 24.40 -13.60 10.45
N GLU A 122 23.14 -13.81 10.83
CA GLU A 122 22.03 -12.99 10.34
C GLU A 122 21.92 -11.72 11.19
N PRO A 123 22.03 -10.53 10.59
CA PRO A 123 21.91 -9.26 11.31
C PRO A 123 20.55 -9.10 11.98
N VAL A 124 20.56 -8.44 13.14
CA VAL A 124 19.35 -8.06 13.86
C VAL A 124 19.41 -6.58 14.17
N VAL A 125 18.43 -5.82 13.71
CA VAL A 125 18.30 -4.38 14.01
C VAL A 125 17.15 -4.15 14.98
N SER A 126 17.23 -3.09 15.78
CA SER A 126 16.17 -2.75 16.75
C SER A 126 15.79 -1.29 16.63
N SER A 127 14.51 -1.02 16.30
CA SER A 127 13.96 0.33 16.17
C SER A 127 12.45 0.31 16.37
N GLY A 128 11.84 1.49 16.32
CA GLY A 128 10.39 1.65 16.20
C GLY A 128 9.83 1.09 14.88
N PRO A 129 8.71 1.60 14.38
CA PRO A 129 8.11 1.09 13.13
C PRO A 129 9.01 1.18 11.91
N ASP A 130 9.76 2.25 11.75
CA ASP A 130 10.77 2.39 10.71
C ASP A 130 12.08 1.72 11.14
N LYS A 131 12.49 0.66 10.43
CA LYS A 131 13.69 -0.10 10.78
C LYS A 131 14.99 0.52 10.27
N TYR A 132 14.91 1.59 9.48
CA TYR A 132 16.08 2.40 9.11
C TYR A 132 16.42 3.46 10.17
N LEU A 133 15.42 3.89 10.96
CA LEU A 133 15.60 4.96 11.92
C LEU A 133 16.55 4.55 13.05
N ASN A 134 17.71 5.24 13.14
CA ASN A 134 18.74 5.01 14.16
C ASN A 134 19.27 3.56 14.19
N THR A 135 19.35 2.90 13.02
CA THR A 135 19.95 1.56 12.88
C THR A 135 20.93 1.51 11.72
N ASP A 136 21.71 0.43 11.66
CA ASP A 136 22.63 0.16 10.56
C ASP A 136 21.97 -0.54 9.37
N LEU A 137 20.62 -0.64 9.28
CA LEU A 137 19.96 -1.43 8.23
C LEU A 137 20.40 -1.01 6.83
N GLU A 138 20.41 0.29 6.53
CA GLU A 138 20.82 0.80 5.22
C GLU A 138 22.26 0.42 4.90
N LYS A 139 23.16 0.58 5.87
CA LYS A 139 24.57 0.21 5.75
C LYS A 139 24.72 -1.28 5.47
N ILE A 140 24.06 -2.13 6.25
CA ILE A 140 24.06 -3.60 6.08
C ILE A 140 23.63 -3.97 4.66
N LEU A 141 22.54 -3.41 4.16
CA LEU A 141 22.04 -3.70 2.83
C LEU A 141 22.99 -3.21 1.73
N LYS A 142 23.52 -2.00 1.85
CA LYS A 142 24.43 -1.41 0.86
C LYS A 142 25.79 -2.14 0.80
N GLU A 143 26.37 -2.48 1.93
CA GLU A 143 27.63 -3.23 1.99
C GLU A 143 27.53 -4.62 1.36
N LYS A 144 26.33 -5.21 1.38
CA LYS A 144 26.03 -6.49 0.71
C LYS A 144 25.62 -6.34 -0.75
N GLY A 145 25.59 -5.10 -1.29
CA GLY A 145 25.19 -4.86 -2.67
C GLY A 145 23.71 -5.14 -2.95
N ILE A 146 22.86 -5.09 -1.92
CA ILE A 146 21.44 -5.39 -2.07
C ILE A 146 20.77 -4.34 -2.96
N LYS A 147 19.93 -4.79 -3.89
CA LYS A 147 19.11 -3.99 -4.79
C LYS A 147 17.62 -4.25 -4.58
N THR A 148 17.29 -5.44 -4.11
CA THR A 148 15.90 -5.89 -3.90
C THR A 148 15.69 -6.31 -2.45
N VAL A 149 14.57 -5.88 -1.88
CA VAL A 149 14.15 -6.23 -0.53
C VAL A 149 12.82 -6.96 -0.58
N ILE A 150 12.73 -8.11 0.06
CA ILE A 150 11.47 -8.80 0.35
C ILE A 150 11.11 -8.47 1.80
N ALA A 151 9.91 -7.97 2.06
CA ALA A 151 9.51 -7.60 3.41
C ALA A 151 8.28 -8.39 3.88
N VAL A 152 8.41 -9.07 5.01
CA VAL A 152 7.33 -9.78 5.71
C VAL A 152 7.35 -9.42 7.20
N GLY A 153 6.20 -9.42 7.85
CA GLY A 153 6.19 -9.04 9.28
C GLY A 153 4.86 -8.59 9.86
N VAL A 154 4.96 -8.00 11.04
CA VAL A 154 3.86 -7.48 11.88
C VAL A 154 4.29 -6.23 12.66
N ALA A 155 3.48 -5.15 12.74
CA ALA A 155 2.17 -4.99 12.11
C ALA A 155 2.29 -4.42 10.70
N ALA A 156 1.30 -4.75 9.84
CA ALA A 156 1.26 -4.27 8.46
C ALA A 156 1.33 -2.74 8.37
N GLU A 157 0.52 -2.03 9.13
CA GLU A 157 0.45 -0.56 9.20
C GLU A 157 1.60 0.08 10.00
N GLY A 158 2.41 -0.74 10.65
CA GLY A 158 3.58 -0.33 11.44
C GLY A 158 4.88 -0.68 10.73
N ALA A 159 5.54 -1.77 11.18
CA ALA A 159 6.86 -2.15 10.70
C ALA A 159 6.91 -2.37 9.18
N ILE A 160 5.89 -2.99 8.58
CA ILE A 160 5.85 -3.21 7.13
C ILE A 160 5.71 -1.87 6.40
N LEU A 161 4.66 -1.09 6.69
CA LEU A 161 4.39 0.15 5.97
C LEU A 161 5.59 1.08 5.97
N HIS A 162 6.12 1.37 7.16
CA HIS A 162 7.21 2.33 7.32
C HIS A 162 8.52 1.83 6.72
N THR A 163 8.90 0.58 7.00
CA THR A 163 10.17 0.03 6.48
C THR A 163 10.16 -0.15 4.96
N VAL A 164 9.03 -0.57 4.39
CA VAL A 164 8.87 -0.69 2.92
C VAL A 164 8.93 0.68 2.26
N ALA A 165 8.24 1.69 2.81
CA ALA A 165 8.30 3.05 2.29
C ALA A 165 9.74 3.59 2.31
N GLU A 166 10.43 3.45 3.41
CA GLU A 166 11.82 3.89 3.57
C GLU A 166 12.79 3.11 2.67
N SER A 167 12.56 1.81 2.44
CA SER A 167 13.31 1.03 1.46
C SER A 167 13.14 1.60 0.05
N ALA A 168 11.90 1.87 -0.34
CA ALA A 168 11.57 2.41 -1.67
C ALA A 168 12.16 3.82 -1.87
N PHE A 169 12.11 4.68 -0.87
CA PHE A 169 12.70 6.03 -0.93
C PHE A 169 14.24 6.01 -1.04
N ARG A 170 14.89 4.97 -0.54
CA ARG A 170 16.33 4.72 -0.69
C ARG A 170 16.70 4.05 -2.02
N GLY A 171 15.72 3.81 -2.89
CA GLY A 171 15.91 3.28 -4.24
C GLY A 171 15.95 1.75 -4.35
N PHE A 172 15.68 1.01 -3.28
CA PHE A 172 15.50 -0.43 -3.36
C PHE A 172 14.22 -0.79 -4.12
N LYS A 173 14.25 -1.88 -4.89
CA LYS A 173 13.04 -2.56 -5.33
C LYS A 173 12.48 -3.33 -4.14
N VAL A 174 11.18 -3.23 -3.91
CA VAL A 174 10.57 -3.87 -2.75
C VAL A 174 9.47 -4.84 -3.17
N ILE A 175 9.57 -6.07 -2.68
CA ILE A 175 8.59 -7.13 -2.89
C ILE A 175 7.85 -7.34 -1.57
N VAL A 176 6.53 -7.23 -1.58
CA VAL A 176 5.71 -7.43 -0.39
C VAL A 176 4.73 -8.58 -0.63
N PRO A 177 5.02 -9.77 -0.10
CA PRO A 177 4.04 -10.87 -0.09
C PRO A 177 2.94 -10.53 0.91
N VAL A 178 1.74 -10.21 0.42
CA VAL A 178 0.63 -9.77 1.29
C VAL A 178 0.14 -10.86 2.26
N ASP A 179 0.41 -12.13 1.97
CA ASP A 179 0.13 -13.25 2.87
C ASP A 179 1.30 -13.56 3.84
N GLY A 180 2.35 -12.73 3.82
CA GLY A 180 3.46 -12.69 4.76
C GLY A 180 3.45 -11.47 5.68
N MET A 181 2.52 -10.54 5.51
CA MET A 181 2.28 -9.44 6.43
C MET A 181 0.97 -9.66 7.20
N SER A 182 0.86 -9.10 8.39
CA SER A 182 -0.34 -9.24 9.22
C SER A 182 -0.54 -8.06 10.15
N SER A 183 -1.78 -7.88 10.61
CA SER A 183 -2.14 -6.89 11.60
C SER A 183 -3.25 -7.39 12.54
N SER A 184 -3.71 -6.51 13.44
CA SER A 184 -4.84 -6.77 14.32
C SER A 184 -6.18 -6.72 13.57
N THR A 185 -6.25 -5.98 12.47
CA THR A 185 -7.47 -5.82 11.67
C THR A 185 -7.19 -6.03 10.18
N ILE A 186 -8.19 -6.53 9.44
CA ILE A 186 -8.10 -6.68 7.99
C ILE A 186 -7.99 -5.32 7.27
N TYR A 187 -8.60 -4.27 7.84
CA TYR A 187 -8.52 -2.92 7.29
C TYR A 187 -7.08 -2.40 7.28
N ALA A 188 -6.32 -2.62 8.36
CA ALA A 188 -4.92 -2.21 8.42
C ALA A 188 -4.06 -2.92 7.36
N GLU A 189 -4.28 -4.22 7.13
CA GLU A 189 -3.60 -4.96 6.06
C GLU A 189 -3.99 -4.45 4.68
N GLN A 190 -5.28 -4.19 4.44
CA GLN A 190 -5.80 -3.69 3.18
C GLN A 190 -5.30 -2.26 2.89
N TYR A 191 -5.36 -1.38 3.90
CA TYR A 191 -4.84 -0.02 3.80
C TYR A 191 -3.35 -0.03 3.45
N THR A 192 -2.55 -0.84 4.15
CA THR A 192 -1.12 -0.97 3.90
C THR A 192 -0.85 -1.42 2.46
N ALA A 193 -1.51 -2.47 2.00
CA ALA A 193 -1.36 -2.96 0.63
C ALA A 193 -1.72 -1.86 -0.40
N TRP A 194 -2.84 -1.19 -0.20
CA TRP A 194 -3.28 -0.09 -1.07
C TRP A 194 -2.29 1.07 -1.06
N HIS A 195 -1.87 1.51 0.12
CA HIS A 195 -0.93 2.63 0.28
C HIS A 195 0.38 2.39 -0.46
N LEU A 196 0.97 1.20 -0.28
CA LEU A 196 2.28 0.86 -0.82
C LEU A 196 2.37 0.94 -2.35
N ILE A 197 1.26 0.70 -3.06
CA ILE A 197 1.25 0.74 -4.53
C ILE A 197 0.62 2.02 -5.11
N ASN A 198 -0.07 2.83 -4.30
CA ASN A 198 -0.75 4.03 -4.78
C ASN A 198 -0.09 5.32 -4.29
N ALA A 199 0.69 5.29 -3.20
CA ALA A 199 1.34 6.48 -2.70
C ALA A 199 2.42 6.98 -3.67
N PRO A 200 2.55 8.30 -3.85
CA PRO A 200 3.56 8.91 -4.71
C PRO A 200 4.97 8.40 -4.37
N ARG A 201 5.76 8.08 -5.40
CA ARG A 201 7.13 7.56 -5.32
C ARG A 201 7.28 6.14 -4.76
N LEU A 202 6.28 5.57 -4.11
CA LEU A 202 6.29 4.18 -3.63
C LEU A 202 5.89 3.20 -4.73
N GLY A 203 4.75 3.41 -5.38
CA GLY A 203 4.17 2.49 -6.35
C GLY A 203 5.15 1.97 -7.42
N PRO A 204 6.01 2.80 -8.01
CA PRO A 204 7.01 2.34 -8.99
C PRO A 204 8.10 1.42 -8.42
N GLN A 205 8.30 1.40 -7.12
CA GLN A 205 9.33 0.60 -6.44
C GLN A 205 8.77 -0.65 -5.77
N VAL A 206 7.46 -0.68 -5.48
CA VAL A 206 6.83 -1.75 -4.69
C VAL A 206 6.02 -2.69 -5.59
N THR A 207 6.23 -3.97 -5.40
CA THR A 207 5.44 -5.03 -6.04
C THR A 207 4.73 -5.86 -4.98
N LEU A 208 3.40 -5.93 -5.04
CA LEU A 208 2.63 -6.86 -4.22
C LEU A 208 2.57 -8.23 -4.87
N THR A 209 2.72 -9.26 -4.04
CA THR A 209 2.72 -10.66 -4.48
C THR A 209 2.14 -11.57 -3.39
N ARG A 210 2.27 -12.86 -3.57
CA ARG A 210 2.09 -13.90 -2.55
C ARG A 210 3.39 -14.69 -2.41
N ILE A 211 3.60 -15.32 -1.25
CA ILE A 211 4.79 -16.12 -1.00
C ILE A 211 4.98 -17.20 -2.06
N ASN A 212 3.92 -17.86 -2.49
CA ASN A 212 3.98 -18.90 -3.52
C ASN A 212 4.14 -18.40 -4.96
N LEU A 213 4.11 -17.10 -5.18
CA LEU A 213 4.37 -16.46 -6.49
C LEU A 213 5.79 -15.88 -6.60
N ILE A 214 6.62 -16.06 -5.57
CA ILE A 214 8.04 -15.73 -5.61
C ILE A 214 8.78 -16.94 -6.22
N GLY A 215 9.39 -16.73 -7.39
CA GLY A 215 10.21 -17.73 -8.08
C GLY A 215 11.71 -17.51 -7.79
N TYR A 216 12.48 -18.60 -7.58
CA TYR A 216 13.91 -18.54 -7.27
C TYR A 216 14.76 -19.21 -8.36
#